data_cd1bb03cae50c15dce7da72a0fc4be29
#
_entry.id   cd1bb03cae50c15dce7da72a0fc4be29
#
_cell.length_a   1.000
_cell.length_b   1.000
_cell.length_c   1.000
_cell.angle_alpha   90.00
_cell.angle_beta   90.00
_cell.angle_gamma   90.00
#
_symmetry.space_group_name_H-M   'P 1'
#
loop_
_entity.id
_entity.type
_entity.pdbx_description
1 polymer ?
#
loop_
_entity_poly.entity_id
_entity_poly.type
_entity_poly.pdbx_seq_one_letter_code
_entity_poly.pdbx_strand_id
1 'polypeptide(L)'
;MLTSPLSRLLTLMLLLFGASSMFADICEDYARVIDTHIAMLRVVEKRANTVADSKQAVEVINQYVDEMINWRRQMAPLDRAVFEMDQGNVENAPPLCQKAIERFNFFAKEDLDLAEKLGDLLVRYISDPAVVSAWRRMQDLPHR
;
A
#
# COMPACT_ATOMS: atom_id res chain seq x y z
N MET A 1 22.93 7.47 47.63
CA MET A 1 21.51 7.39 47.19
C MET A 1 21.28 6.09 46.50
N LEU A 2 20.70 5.13 47.20
CA LEU A 2 20.42 3.78 46.69
C LEU A 2 19.08 3.83 45.91
N THR A 3 19.16 3.80 44.59
CA THR A 3 17.97 3.62 43.75
C THR A 3 17.44 2.20 43.97
N SER A 4 16.24 2.08 44.54
CA SER A 4 15.63 0.80 44.89
C SER A 4 15.43 -0.07 43.63
N PRO A 5 15.62 -1.39 43.72
CA PRO A 5 15.44 -2.31 42.60
C PRO A 5 14.00 -2.25 42.01
N LEU A 6 13.03 -1.85 42.81
CA LEU A 6 11.65 -1.60 42.37
C LEU A 6 11.53 -0.46 41.34
N SER A 7 12.31 0.61 41.48
CA SER A 7 12.32 1.73 40.52
C SER A 7 12.83 1.30 39.14
N ARG A 8 13.85 0.43 39.08
CA ARG A 8 14.39 -0.09 37.82
C ARG A 8 13.44 -1.08 37.12
N LEU A 9 12.71 -1.88 37.89
CA LEU A 9 11.68 -2.79 37.38
C LEU A 9 10.49 -2.04 36.79
N LEU A 10 10.05 -0.96 37.46
CA LEU A 10 8.95 -0.12 36.96
C LEU A 10 9.33 0.61 35.66
N THR A 11 10.57 1.11 35.56
CA THR A 11 11.06 1.78 34.35
C THR A 11 11.20 0.80 33.19
N LEU A 12 11.65 -0.43 33.46
CA LEU A 12 11.77 -1.48 32.43
C LEU A 12 10.39 -1.93 31.93
N MET A 13 9.40 -2.08 32.82
CA MET A 13 8.03 -2.40 32.43
C MET A 13 7.37 -1.29 31.60
N LEU A 14 7.55 -0.03 31.96
CA LEU A 14 7.02 1.12 31.21
C LEU A 14 7.62 1.21 29.80
N LEU A 15 8.91 0.86 29.63
CA LEU A 15 9.55 0.84 28.32
C LEU A 15 9.04 -0.32 27.45
N LEU A 16 8.75 -1.48 28.03
CA LEU A 16 8.21 -2.65 27.32
C LEU A 16 6.75 -2.43 26.89
N PHE A 17 5.92 -1.82 27.74
CA PHE A 17 4.53 -1.51 27.41
C PHE A 17 4.41 -0.35 26.40
N GLY A 18 5.28 0.65 26.46
CA GLY A 18 5.31 1.76 25.51
C GLY A 18 5.73 1.33 24.08
N ALA A 19 6.67 0.42 23.98
CA ALA A 19 7.07 -0.13 22.69
C ALA A 19 5.94 -0.93 22.02
N SER A 20 5.25 -1.79 22.77
CA SER A 20 4.18 -2.65 22.23
C SER A 20 2.99 -1.84 21.69
N SER A 21 2.63 -0.72 22.31
CA SER A 21 1.53 0.14 21.84
C SER A 21 1.90 0.87 20.53
N MET A 22 3.12 1.36 20.42
CA MET A 22 3.61 2.04 19.21
C MET A 22 3.67 1.09 18.00
N PHE A 23 4.00 -0.17 18.21
CA PHE A 23 3.96 -1.21 17.18
C PHE A 23 2.54 -1.48 16.69
N ALA A 24 1.59 -1.59 17.62
CA ALA A 24 0.19 -1.82 17.28
C ALA A 24 -0.35 -0.70 16.39
N ASP A 25 -0.07 0.55 16.73
CA ASP A 25 -0.54 1.73 16.00
C ASP A 25 0.00 1.76 14.55
N ILE A 26 1.30 1.45 14.34
CA ILE A 26 1.91 1.45 13.00
C ILE A 26 1.30 0.35 12.12
N CYS A 27 1.12 -0.86 12.64
CA CYS A 27 0.55 -1.95 11.86
C CYS A 27 -0.95 -1.73 11.57
N GLU A 28 -1.67 -1.08 12.47
CA GLU A 28 -3.06 -0.66 12.24
C GLU A 28 -3.14 0.41 11.16
N ASP A 29 -2.28 1.43 11.20
CA ASP A 29 -2.18 2.44 10.18
C ASP A 29 -1.82 1.84 8.81
N TYR A 30 -0.88 0.89 8.80
CA TYR A 30 -0.50 0.14 7.60
C TYR A 30 -1.72 -0.58 6.99
N ALA A 31 -2.46 -1.35 7.79
CA ALA A 31 -3.65 -2.06 7.34
C ALA A 31 -4.73 -1.10 6.83
N ARG A 32 -4.94 0.03 7.51
CA ARG A 32 -5.94 1.04 7.13
C ARG A 32 -5.61 1.70 5.79
N VAL A 33 -4.34 2.04 5.54
CA VAL A 33 -3.90 2.60 4.26
C VAL A 33 -4.13 1.58 3.15
N ILE A 34 -3.77 0.30 3.36
CA ILE A 34 -4.03 -0.76 2.39
C ILE A 34 -5.52 -0.90 2.09
N ASP A 35 -6.38 -0.97 3.10
CA ASP A 35 -7.83 -1.10 2.90
C ASP A 35 -8.42 0.07 2.11
N THR A 36 -7.94 1.28 2.37
CA THR A 36 -8.34 2.47 1.61
C THR A 36 -7.98 2.33 0.14
N HIS A 37 -6.78 1.87 -0.17
CA HIS A 37 -6.34 1.69 -1.56
C HIS A 37 -7.02 0.53 -2.27
N ILE A 38 -7.31 -0.58 -1.58
CA ILE A 38 -8.15 -1.66 -2.13
C ILE A 38 -9.52 -1.09 -2.56
N ALA A 39 -10.13 -0.24 -1.75
CA ALA A 39 -11.39 0.40 -2.11
C ALA A 39 -11.25 1.29 -3.36
N MET A 40 -10.14 2.02 -3.48
CA MET A 40 -9.85 2.86 -4.66
C MET A 40 -9.59 2.03 -5.91
N LEU A 41 -8.81 0.94 -5.83
CA LEU A 41 -8.61 0.03 -6.96
C LEU A 41 -9.94 -0.51 -7.51
N ARG A 42 -10.88 -0.86 -6.64
CA ARG A 42 -12.22 -1.33 -7.05
C ARG A 42 -13.03 -0.26 -7.77
N VAL A 43 -12.88 1.01 -7.40
CA VAL A 43 -13.50 2.12 -8.12
C VAL A 43 -12.90 2.24 -9.53
N VAL A 44 -11.58 2.18 -9.65
CA VAL A 44 -10.89 2.21 -10.95
C VAL A 44 -11.29 1.01 -11.80
N GLU A 45 -11.31 -0.19 -11.23
CA GLU A 45 -11.74 -1.41 -11.90
C GLU A 45 -13.17 -1.31 -12.45
N LYS A 46 -14.12 -0.82 -11.64
CA LYS A 46 -15.49 -0.62 -12.08
C LYS A 46 -15.57 0.34 -13.27
N ARG A 47 -14.77 1.40 -13.25
CA ARG A 47 -14.68 2.34 -14.39
C ARG A 47 -14.05 1.67 -15.60
N ALA A 48 -12.95 0.91 -15.42
CA ALA A 48 -12.30 0.19 -16.51
C ALA A 48 -13.25 -0.75 -17.25
N ASN A 49 -14.14 -1.43 -16.51
CA ASN A 49 -15.15 -2.34 -17.10
C ASN A 49 -16.23 -1.63 -17.92
N THR A 50 -16.39 -0.31 -17.78
CA THR A 50 -17.43 0.49 -18.48
C THR A 50 -16.87 1.44 -19.55
N VAL A 51 -15.57 1.35 -19.84
CA VAL A 51 -14.92 2.20 -20.85
C VAL A 51 -15.51 1.93 -22.24
N ALA A 52 -16.04 2.98 -22.86
CA ALA A 52 -16.67 2.93 -24.18
C ALA A 52 -15.81 3.56 -25.30
N ASP A 53 -14.86 4.44 -24.96
CA ASP A 53 -14.01 5.16 -25.90
C ASP A 53 -12.59 5.39 -25.36
N SER A 54 -11.69 5.87 -26.24
CA SER A 54 -10.30 6.11 -25.89
C SER A 54 -10.11 7.23 -24.86
N LYS A 55 -10.98 8.24 -24.84
CA LYS A 55 -10.91 9.31 -23.85
C LYS A 55 -11.15 8.78 -22.44
N GLN A 56 -12.17 7.94 -22.29
CA GLN A 56 -12.45 7.28 -21.01
C GLN A 56 -11.31 6.33 -20.61
N ALA A 57 -10.69 5.63 -21.57
CA ALA A 57 -9.51 4.81 -21.31
C ALA A 57 -8.35 5.63 -20.75
N VAL A 58 -8.04 6.78 -21.33
CA VAL A 58 -7.02 7.73 -20.83
C VAL A 58 -7.34 8.17 -19.40
N GLU A 59 -8.59 8.56 -19.13
CA GLU A 59 -9.02 9.00 -17.80
C GLU A 59 -8.83 7.91 -16.74
N VAL A 60 -9.20 6.67 -17.05
CA VAL A 60 -9.11 5.54 -16.11
C VAL A 60 -7.65 5.16 -15.86
N ILE A 61 -6.81 5.09 -16.90
CA ILE A 61 -5.38 4.80 -16.75
C ILE A 61 -4.70 5.89 -15.92
N ASN A 62 -4.97 7.16 -16.18
CA ASN A 62 -4.41 8.26 -15.41
C ASN A 62 -4.90 8.25 -13.95
N GLN A 63 -6.16 7.93 -13.71
CA GLN A 63 -6.67 7.79 -12.35
C GLN A 63 -5.90 6.71 -11.58
N TYR A 64 -5.67 5.55 -12.18
CA TYR A 64 -4.87 4.50 -11.58
C TYR A 64 -3.45 4.99 -11.24
N VAL A 65 -2.78 5.67 -12.17
CA VAL A 65 -1.43 6.22 -11.96
C VAL A 65 -1.40 7.18 -10.77
N ASP A 66 -2.35 8.11 -10.71
CA ASP A 66 -2.42 9.11 -9.65
C ASP A 66 -2.69 8.46 -8.28
N GLU A 67 -3.55 7.43 -8.22
CA GLU A 67 -3.81 6.67 -7.01
C GLU A 67 -2.58 5.88 -6.56
N MET A 68 -1.84 5.26 -7.47
CA MET A 68 -0.62 4.53 -7.14
C MET A 68 0.49 5.46 -6.63
N ILE A 69 0.60 6.66 -7.17
CA ILE A 69 1.54 7.68 -6.66
C ILE A 69 1.14 8.10 -5.24
N ASN A 70 -0.15 8.33 -5.00
CA ASN A 70 -0.66 8.71 -3.69
C ASN A 70 -0.44 7.60 -2.66
N TRP A 71 -0.76 6.36 -3.03
CA TRP A 71 -0.52 5.18 -2.18
C TRP A 71 0.94 5.05 -1.77
N ARG A 72 1.88 5.10 -2.72
CA ARG A 72 3.32 5.01 -2.41
C ARG A 72 3.79 6.09 -1.47
N ARG A 73 3.28 7.32 -1.63
CA ARG A 73 3.59 8.42 -0.72
C ARG A 73 3.13 8.15 0.71
N GLN A 74 1.97 7.52 0.87
CA GLN A 74 1.43 7.18 2.18
C GLN A 74 2.12 5.95 2.77
N MET A 75 2.50 4.97 1.94
CA MET A 75 3.13 3.74 2.40
C MET A 75 4.60 3.90 2.77
N ALA A 76 5.36 4.75 2.07
CA ALA A 76 6.81 4.87 2.27
C ALA A 76 7.25 5.08 3.73
N PRO A 77 6.62 5.96 4.54
CA PRO A 77 6.98 6.09 5.94
C PRO A 77 6.58 4.87 6.78
N LEU A 78 5.48 4.20 6.44
CA LEU A 78 5.00 3.00 7.15
C LEU A 78 5.87 1.78 6.82
N ASP A 79 6.24 1.58 5.56
CA ASP A 79 7.16 0.51 5.14
C ASP A 79 8.50 0.63 5.87
N ARG A 80 9.04 1.85 5.97
CA ARG A 80 10.27 2.10 6.70
C ARG A 80 10.13 1.77 8.18
N ALA A 81 9.04 2.22 8.82
CA ALA A 81 8.78 1.95 10.23
C ALA A 81 8.64 0.45 10.50
N VAL A 82 7.89 -0.29 9.67
CA VAL A 82 7.73 -1.74 9.80
C VAL A 82 9.08 -2.46 9.59
N PHE A 83 9.87 -2.05 8.60
CA PHE A 83 11.19 -2.62 8.35
C PHE A 83 12.16 -2.39 9.50
N GLU A 84 12.22 -1.16 10.04
CA GLU A 84 13.07 -0.83 11.20
C GLU A 84 12.69 -1.62 12.45
N MET A 85 11.39 -1.89 12.64
CA MET A 85 10.87 -2.65 13.77
C MET A 85 11.23 -4.14 13.71
N ASP A 86 11.16 -4.74 12.54
CA ASP A 86 11.29 -6.20 12.35
C ASP A 86 12.71 -6.60 11.88
N GLN A 87 13.60 -5.65 11.65
CA GLN A 87 14.93 -5.89 11.07
C GLN A 87 14.88 -6.79 9.81
N GLY A 88 13.77 -6.72 9.10
CA GLY A 88 13.54 -7.50 7.88
C GLY A 88 13.07 -8.94 8.09
N ASN A 89 12.74 -9.35 9.30
CA ASN A 89 12.26 -10.72 9.59
C ASN A 89 10.74 -10.78 9.74
N VAL A 90 10.05 -10.94 8.61
CA VAL A 90 8.57 -10.97 8.52
C VAL A 90 7.97 -12.14 9.31
N GLU A 91 8.70 -13.25 9.50
CA GLU A 91 8.22 -14.45 10.20
C GLU A 91 7.97 -14.18 11.70
N ASN A 92 8.67 -13.21 12.27
CA ASN A 92 8.55 -12.84 13.68
C ASN A 92 7.66 -11.60 13.91
N ALA A 93 7.01 -11.09 12.87
CA ALA A 93 6.14 -9.94 13.01
C ALA A 93 5.01 -10.19 14.02
N PRO A 94 4.65 -9.19 14.84
CA PRO A 94 3.52 -9.30 15.75
C PRO A 94 2.24 -9.73 15.01
N PRO A 95 1.29 -10.44 15.65
CA PRO A 95 0.07 -10.94 15.00
C PRO A 95 -0.73 -9.87 14.25
N LEU A 96 -0.72 -8.64 14.75
CA LEU A 96 -1.39 -7.51 14.10
C LEU A 96 -0.70 -7.11 12.79
N CYS A 97 0.64 -7.17 12.75
CA CYS A 97 1.42 -6.91 11.55
C CYS A 97 1.31 -8.05 10.54
N GLN A 98 1.20 -9.30 10.98
CA GLN A 98 0.92 -10.44 10.09
C GLN A 98 -0.38 -10.24 9.33
N LYS A 99 -1.43 -9.78 10.02
CA LYS A 99 -2.70 -9.44 9.38
C LYS A 99 -2.58 -8.31 8.36
N ALA A 100 -1.75 -7.31 8.63
CA ALA A 100 -1.45 -6.24 7.68
C ALA A 100 -0.70 -6.77 6.44
N ILE A 101 0.22 -7.73 6.61
CA ILE A 101 0.93 -8.40 5.52
C ILE A 101 -0.03 -9.22 4.66
N GLU A 102 -0.96 -9.96 5.27
CA GLU A 102 -2.01 -10.68 4.53
C GLU A 102 -2.86 -9.72 3.68
N ARG A 103 -3.22 -8.57 4.22
CA ARG A 103 -3.91 -7.49 3.50
C ARG A 103 -3.08 -6.96 2.33
N PHE A 104 -1.78 -6.78 2.52
CA PHE A 104 -0.88 -6.36 1.46
C PHE A 104 -0.81 -7.38 0.32
N ASN A 105 -0.74 -8.66 0.64
CA ASN A 105 -0.75 -9.73 -0.37
C ASN A 105 -2.06 -9.74 -1.17
N PHE A 106 -3.19 -9.49 -0.50
CA PHE A 106 -4.47 -9.34 -1.16
C PHE A 106 -4.49 -8.11 -2.08
N PHE A 107 -4.01 -6.97 -1.60
CA PHE A 107 -3.86 -5.75 -2.38
C PHE A 107 -3.00 -5.97 -3.63
N ALA A 108 -1.86 -6.64 -3.50
CA ALA A 108 -0.95 -6.91 -4.62
C ALA A 108 -1.61 -7.75 -5.72
N LYS A 109 -2.50 -8.68 -5.34
CA LYS A 109 -3.30 -9.45 -6.29
C LYS A 109 -4.33 -8.60 -7.01
N GLU A 110 -5.12 -7.81 -6.28
CA GLU A 110 -6.13 -6.90 -6.85
C GLU A 110 -5.47 -5.88 -7.81
N ASP A 111 -4.29 -5.38 -7.45
CA ASP A 111 -3.51 -4.46 -8.27
C ASP A 111 -3.05 -5.11 -9.59
N LEU A 112 -2.56 -6.35 -9.52
CA LEU A 112 -2.14 -7.10 -10.71
C LEU A 112 -3.33 -7.38 -11.65
N ASP A 113 -4.47 -7.83 -11.10
CA ASP A 113 -5.68 -8.10 -11.87
C ASP A 113 -6.20 -6.82 -12.56
N LEU A 114 -6.11 -5.67 -11.89
CA LEU A 114 -6.47 -4.39 -12.47
C LEU A 114 -5.47 -3.95 -13.55
N ALA A 115 -4.17 -4.12 -13.33
CA ALA A 115 -3.14 -3.78 -14.33
C ALA A 115 -3.33 -4.56 -15.63
N GLU A 116 -3.74 -5.84 -15.56
CA GLU A 116 -4.09 -6.65 -16.74
C GLU A 116 -5.28 -6.04 -17.49
N LYS A 117 -6.35 -5.66 -16.81
CA LYS A 117 -7.51 -4.99 -17.43
C LYS A 117 -7.16 -3.66 -18.08
N LEU A 118 -6.28 -2.87 -17.47
CA LEU A 118 -5.77 -1.64 -18.06
C LEU A 118 -4.92 -1.93 -19.31
N GLY A 119 -4.18 -3.04 -19.34
CA GLY A 119 -3.49 -3.54 -20.50
C GLY A 119 -4.42 -3.87 -21.66
N ASP A 120 -5.59 -4.46 -21.37
CA ASP A 120 -6.62 -4.72 -22.38
C ASP A 120 -7.19 -3.41 -22.97
N LEU A 121 -7.33 -2.37 -22.17
CA LEU A 121 -7.72 -1.03 -22.68
C LEU A 121 -6.65 -0.43 -23.58
N LEU A 122 -5.36 -0.57 -23.25
CA LEU A 122 -4.27 -0.18 -24.15
C LEU A 122 -4.39 -0.89 -25.49
N VAL A 123 -4.53 -2.22 -25.49
CA VAL A 123 -4.63 -3.00 -26.72
C VAL A 123 -5.84 -2.57 -27.56
N ARG A 124 -7.00 -2.36 -26.91
CA ARG A 124 -8.24 -1.93 -27.57
C ARG A 124 -8.13 -0.57 -28.25
N TYR A 125 -7.41 0.36 -27.65
CA TYR A 125 -7.31 1.75 -28.11
C TYR A 125 -5.88 2.16 -28.50
N ILE A 126 -5.05 1.20 -28.92
CA ILE A 126 -3.62 1.42 -29.20
C ILE A 126 -3.34 2.42 -30.31
N SER A 127 -4.31 2.63 -31.19
CA SER A 127 -4.21 3.63 -32.26
C SER A 127 -4.33 5.08 -31.75
N ASP A 128 -4.79 5.30 -30.50
CA ASP A 128 -4.87 6.62 -29.91
C ASP A 128 -3.58 6.95 -29.16
N PRO A 129 -2.79 7.97 -29.62
CA PRO A 129 -1.53 8.34 -28.98
C PRO A 129 -1.68 8.76 -27.51
N ALA A 130 -2.86 9.29 -27.12
CA ALA A 130 -3.11 9.69 -25.74
C ALA A 130 -3.20 8.47 -24.81
N VAL A 131 -3.80 7.37 -25.26
CA VAL A 131 -3.84 6.10 -24.51
C VAL A 131 -2.43 5.53 -24.32
N VAL A 132 -1.63 5.52 -25.39
CA VAL A 132 -0.23 5.08 -25.32
C VAL A 132 0.59 5.95 -24.37
N SER A 133 0.37 7.26 -24.37
CA SER A 133 1.03 8.18 -23.44
C SER A 133 0.65 7.92 -21.98
N ALA A 134 -0.64 7.72 -21.70
CA ALA A 134 -1.13 7.40 -20.36
C ALA A 134 -0.54 6.06 -19.86
N TRP A 135 -0.47 5.06 -20.74
CA TRP A 135 0.15 3.78 -20.43
C TRP A 135 1.64 3.90 -20.10
N ARG A 136 2.39 4.71 -20.83
CA ARG A 136 3.80 4.98 -20.52
C ARG A 136 3.98 5.58 -19.15
N ARG A 137 3.15 6.53 -18.75
CA ARG A 137 3.15 7.08 -17.37
C ARG A 137 2.97 5.97 -16.33
N MET A 138 2.14 4.97 -16.61
CA MET A 138 1.95 3.83 -15.72
C MET A 138 3.21 2.97 -15.61
N GLN A 139 3.89 2.72 -16.73
CA GLN A 139 5.16 1.96 -16.76
C GLN A 139 6.31 2.71 -16.08
N ASP A 140 6.31 4.04 -16.14
CA ASP A 140 7.31 4.89 -15.50
C ASP A 140 7.11 5.04 -13.97
N LEU A 141 6.05 4.43 -13.42
CA LEU A 141 5.90 4.36 -11.97
C LEU A 141 7.12 3.64 -11.38
N PRO A 142 7.83 4.25 -10.42
CA PRO A 142 9.05 3.65 -9.88
C PRO A 142 8.73 2.25 -9.36
N HIS A 143 9.30 1.27 -10.00
CA HIS A 143 9.40 -0.09 -9.45
C HIS A 143 10.41 0.02 -8.33
N ARG A 144 9.96 -0.02 -7.06
CA ARG A 144 10.76 0.08 -5.84
C ARG A 144 12.22 0.40 -5.98
#